data_fa592d5ac30fd8aa855a2ba6df1e7d92
#
_entry.id   fa592d5ac30fd8aa855a2ba6df1e7d92
#
_cell.length_a   1.000
_cell.length_b   1.000
_cell.length_c   1.000
_cell.angle_alpha   90.00
_cell.angle_beta   90.00
_cell.angle_gamma   90.00
#
_symmetry.space_group_name_H-M   'P 1'
#
loop_
_entity.id
_entity.type
_entity.pdbx_description
1 polymer ?
#
loop_
_entity_poly.entity_id
_entity_poly.type
_entity_poly.pdbx_seq_one_letter_code
_entity_poly.pdbx_strand_id
1 'polypeptide(L)'
;IYKETGMDIETFVHGALCYCYSGQCLMSSLIGGRSGNRGRCAQPCRLPYRVWEGDKAEGKSLNKENQKFVLSLKDLCTLDILPEILEAGVYSLKIEGRMKSPRYTAGVVRIYRKYLDLYETYGKDGYYVDPEDKKELLDLFDRGGFTSGYYEKHNGKDMVALKEKPEFREGNQKLFDFLDANYVEKEKKEPVVGKAVFEEGKPAVLELTQGNVTVKVEGQICQSAQNQPATEEKVRKQLNKTGATSFY
;
A
#
# COMPACT_ATOMS: atom_id res chain seq x y z
N ILE A 1 0.82 25.32 9.10
CA ILE A 1 1.62 24.53 10.05
C ILE A 1 3.07 24.50 9.59
N TYR A 2 3.41 23.87 8.44
CA TYR A 2 4.81 23.76 7.98
C TYR A 2 5.58 25.09 7.98
N LYS A 3 5.00 26.14 7.39
CA LYS A 3 5.62 27.48 7.31
C LYS A 3 5.89 28.11 8.68
N GLU A 4 5.15 27.72 9.71
CA GLU A 4 5.27 28.28 11.06
C GLU A 4 6.14 27.45 11.98
N THR A 5 6.16 26.13 11.78
CA THR A 5 6.80 25.18 12.69
C THR A 5 8.05 24.53 12.13
N GLY A 6 8.19 24.47 10.79
CA GLY A 6 9.23 23.72 10.10
C GLY A 6 9.11 22.19 10.26
N MET A 7 7.99 21.70 10.80
CA MET A 7 7.79 20.26 11.04
C MET A 7 7.48 19.52 9.74
N ASP A 8 8.06 18.34 9.58
CA ASP A 8 7.69 17.43 8.51
C ASP A 8 6.23 17.01 8.64
N ILE A 9 5.50 17.12 7.53
CA ILE A 9 4.06 16.81 7.48
C ILE A 9 3.83 15.62 6.58
N GLU A 10 3.14 14.60 7.11
CA GLU A 10 2.60 13.50 6.33
C GLU A 10 1.09 13.68 6.16
N THR A 11 0.58 13.50 4.93
CA THR A 11 -0.85 13.56 4.66
C THR A 11 -1.32 12.39 3.80
N PHE A 12 -2.57 11.95 3.99
CA PHE A 12 -3.17 10.94 3.13
C PHE A 12 -3.48 11.53 1.76
N VAL A 13 -3.09 10.82 0.69
CA VAL A 13 -3.33 11.25 -0.70
C VAL A 13 -4.22 10.29 -1.48
N HIS A 14 -4.32 9.02 -1.04
CA HIS A 14 -5.13 8.02 -1.72
C HIS A 14 -5.68 6.96 -0.77
N GLY A 15 -6.87 6.46 -1.10
CA GLY A 15 -7.46 5.29 -0.47
C GLY A 15 -8.70 5.57 0.37
N ALA A 16 -9.06 4.61 1.21
CA ALA A 16 -10.32 4.62 1.93
C ALA A 16 -10.45 5.77 2.93
N LEU A 17 -11.47 6.60 2.76
CA LEU A 17 -11.88 7.58 3.76
C LEU A 17 -12.73 6.93 4.85
N CYS A 18 -12.54 7.36 6.10
CA CYS A 18 -13.37 7.00 7.24
C CYS A 18 -14.48 8.03 7.42
N TYR A 19 -15.72 7.56 7.70
CA TYR A 19 -16.85 8.42 8.00
C TYR A 19 -16.68 9.18 9.33
N CYS A 20 -15.94 8.60 10.25
CA CYS A 20 -15.72 9.12 11.60
C CYS A 20 -14.30 9.68 11.74
N TYR A 21 -14.12 10.56 12.71
CA TYR A 21 -12.77 10.95 13.14
C TYR A 21 -11.93 9.75 13.52
N SER A 22 -10.64 9.81 13.19
CA SER A 22 -9.70 8.74 13.47
C SER A 22 -9.67 8.41 14.97
N GLY A 23 -9.73 7.12 15.29
CA GLY A 23 -9.70 6.62 16.65
C GLY A 23 -11.04 6.70 17.43
N GLN A 24 -12.07 7.37 16.90
CA GLN A 24 -13.32 7.60 17.64
C GLN A 24 -14.49 6.67 17.25
N CYS A 25 -14.36 5.91 16.17
CA CYS A 25 -15.42 5.02 15.72
C CYS A 25 -15.46 3.72 16.54
N LEU A 26 -16.54 3.48 17.25
CA LEU A 26 -16.80 2.25 17.99
C LEU A 26 -17.77 1.30 17.27
N MET A 27 -18.31 1.67 16.11
CA MET A 27 -19.37 0.93 15.42
C MET A 27 -19.01 -0.53 15.16
N SER A 28 -17.81 -0.78 14.61
CA SER A 28 -17.35 -2.15 14.34
C SER A 28 -17.07 -2.95 15.61
N SER A 29 -16.66 -2.28 16.69
CA SER A 29 -16.45 -2.94 18.00
C SER A 29 -17.77 -3.34 18.65
N LEU A 30 -18.77 -2.46 18.63
CA LEU A 30 -20.07 -2.69 19.25
C LEU A 30 -20.92 -3.73 18.50
N ILE A 31 -20.91 -3.69 17.16
CA ILE A 31 -21.71 -4.61 16.35
C ILE A 31 -21.08 -6.00 16.27
N GLY A 32 -19.75 -6.09 16.12
CA GLY A 32 -19.08 -7.35 15.79
C GLY A 32 -17.81 -7.66 16.59
N GLY A 33 -17.52 -6.97 17.68
CA GLY A 33 -16.33 -7.19 18.52
C GLY A 33 -14.99 -6.89 17.81
N ARG A 34 -15.02 -6.21 16.64
CA ARG A 34 -13.83 -5.95 15.81
C ARG A 34 -13.42 -4.47 15.89
N SER A 35 -12.40 -4.18 16.69
CA SER A 35 -11.94 -2.79 16.88
C SER A 35 -11.25 -2.24 15.65
N GLY A 36 -11.74 -1.10 15.12
CA GLY A 36 -11.09 -0.32 14.08
C GLY A 36 -9.73 0.24 14.52
N ASN A 37 -9.62 0.66 15.79
CA ASN A 37 -8.39 1.20 16.37
C ASN A 37 -7.27 0.17 16.48
N ARG A 38 -7.63 -1.13 16.44
CA ARG A 38 -6.69 -2.25 16.39
C ARG A 38 -6.51 -2.81 14.97
N GLY A 39 -6.93 -2.06 13.94
CA GLY A 39 -6.82 -2.47 12.54
C GLY A 39 -7.74 -3.62 12.12
N ARG A 40 -8.81 -3.92 12.88
CA ARG A 40 -9.72 -5.05 12.65
C ARG A 40 -11.13 -4.61 12.22
N CYS A 41 -11.29 -3.38 11.75
CA CYS A 41 -12.59 -2.84 11.36
C CYS A 41 -13.27 -3.72 10.30
N ALA A 42 -14.51 -4.15 10.58
CA ALA A 42 -15.34 -4.89 9.62
C ALA A 42 -16.03 -3.99 8.59
N GLN A 43 -15.80 -2.68 8.66
CA GLN A 43 -16.37 -1.67 7.76
C GLN A 43 -17.92 -1.67 7.75
N PRO A 44 -18.62 -1.69 8.91
CA PRO A 44 -20.08 -1.68 8.93
C PRO A 44 -20.69 -0.45 8.25
N CYS A 45 -19.98 0.69 8.24
CA CYS A 45 -20.39 1.89 7.48
C CYS A 45 -20.56 1.66 5.98
N ARG A 46 -20.07 0.53 5.42
CA ARG A 46 -20.21 0.15 4.00
C ARG A 46 -21.46 -0.69 3.73
N LEU A 47 -22.26 -0.97 4.74
CA LEU A 47 -23.53 -1.67 4.60
C LEU A 47 -24.67 -0.69 4.22
N PRO A 48 -25.77 -1.20 3.67
CA PRO A 48 -26.95 -0.38 3.39
C PRO A 48 -27.68 0.02 4.67
N TYR A 49 -28.08 1.28 4.77
CA TYR A 49 -28.83 1.83 5.91
C TYR A 49 -30.06 2.62 5.46
N ARG A 50 -31.08 2.62 6.32
CA ARG A 50 -32.22 3.56 6.27
C ARG A 50 -32.06 4.56 7.41
N VAL A 51 -32.16 5.84 7.09
CA VAL A 51 -32.14 6.94 8.05
C VAL A 51 -33.57 7.41 8.28
N TRP A 52 -33.95 7.52 9.51
CA TRP A 52 -35.30 7.91 9.92
C TRP A 52 -35.26 9.21 10.72
N GLU A 53 -36.25 10.06 10.50
CA GLU A 53 -36.57 11.19 11.36
C GLU A 53 -37.62 10.72 12.34
N GLY A 54 -37.28 10.61 13.65
CA GLY A 54 -38.13 10.01 14.67
C GLY A 54 -38.08 8.47 14.69
N ASP A 55 -39.04 7.86 15.33
CA ASP A 55 -39.17 6.40 15.44
C ASP A 55 -39.54 5.76 14.11
N LYS A 56 -39.02 4.55 13.87
CA LYS A 56 -39.28 3.79 12.64
C LYS A 56 -40.76 3.54 12.40
N ALA A 57 -41.57 3.43 13.43
CA ALA A 57 -43.01 3.14 13.34
C ALA A 57 -43.82 4.35 12.85
N GLU A 58 -43.41 5.57 13.20
CA GLU A 58 -44.12 6.81 12.92
C GLU A 58 -43.28 7.84 12.13
N GLY A 59 -42.00 7.55 11.99
CA GLY A 59 -41.03 8.46 11.37
C GLY A 59 -41.03 8.42 9.85
N LYS A 60 -40.40 9.44 9.27
CA LYS A 60 -40.19 9.57 7.83
C LYS A 60 -38.78 9.10 7.44
N SER A 61 -38.68 8.24 6.42
CA SER A 61 -37.38 7.91 5.84
C SER A 61 -36.77 9.13 5.15
N LEU A 62 -35.55 9.49 5.54
CA LEU A 62 -34.81 10.65 5.00
C LEU A 62 -34.06 10.31 3.72
N ASN A 63 -33.70 9.04 3.49
CA ASN A 63 -33.03 8.61 2.28
C ASN A 63 -33.98 7.85 1.33
N LYS A 64 -33.79 8.07 0.02
CA LYS A 64 -34.58 7.38 -1.01
C LYS A 64 -34.22 5.89 -1.06
N GLU A 65 -35.07 5.09 -1.69
CA GLU A 65 -34.92 3.65 -1.76
C GLU A 65 -33.60 3.20 -2.46
N ASN A 66 -33.16 3.95 -3.44
CA ASN A 66 -31.91 3.75 -4.17
C ASN A 66 -30.69 4.43 -3.53
N GLN A 67 -30.85 5.08 -2.36
CA GLN A 67 -29.78 5.77 -1.63
C GLN A 67 -29.49 5.06 -0.31
N LYS A 68 -28.95 3.84 -0.39
CA LYS A 68 -28.79 2.96 0.80
C LYS A 68 -27.45 3.12 1.49
N PHE A 69 -26.41 3.58 0.79
CA PHE A 69 -25.04 3.60 1.31
C PHE A 69 -24.66 4.97 1.91
N VAL A 70 -25.51 5.47 2.78
CA VAL A 70 -25.45 6.82 3.37
C VAL A 70 -24.23 7.09 4.25
N LEU A 71 -23.53 6.04 4.71
CA LEU A 71 -22.31 6.13 5.50
C LEU A 71 -21.06 5.72 4.71
N SER A 72 -21.23 5.28 3.44
CA SER A 72 -20.12 4.82 2.62
C SER A 72 -19.47 5.99 1.88
N LEU A 73 -18.27 6.40 2.30
CA LEU A 73 -17.49 7.39 1.58
C LEU A 73 -16.84 6.79 0.33
N LYS A 74 -16.69 7.61 -0.70
CA LYS A 74 -15.80 7.35 -1.85
C LYS A 74 -14.37 7.29 -1.38
N ASP A 75 -13.48 6.70 -2.16
CA ASP A 75 -12.07 6.71 -1.85
C ASP A 75 -11.45 8.07 -2.18
N LEU A 76 -10.48 8.49 -1.36
CA LEU A 76 -9.68 9.68 -1.62
C LEU A 76 -8.80 9.46 -2.85
N CYS A 77 -8.73 10.45 -3.72
CA CYS A 77 -7.73 10.55 -4.77
C CYS A 77 -7.36 12.02 -4.99
N THR A 78 -6.12 12.35 -4.77
CA THR A 78 -5.62 13.74 -4.82
C THR A 78 -4.73 14.01 -6.03
N LEU A 79 -4.73 13.15 -7.05
CA LEU A 79 -3.86 13.33 -8.21
C LEU A 79 -4.03 14.72 -8.85
N ASP A 80 -5.27 15.21 -9.00
CA ASP A 80 -5.51 16.50 -9.63
C ASP A 80 -4.98 17.71 -8.86
N ILE A 81 -4.82 17.54 -7.55
CA ILE A 81 -4.36 18.60 -6.62
C ILE A 81 -3.01 18.28 -5.99
N LEU A 82 -2.30 17.30 -6.54
CA LEU A 82 -0.99 16.89 -6.02
C LEU A 82 0.03 18.03 -6.03
N PRO A 83 0.14 18.88 -7.07
CA PRO A 83 1.03 20.03 -7.05
C PRO A 83 0.78 20.96 -5.86
N GLU A 84 -0.47 21.27 -5.55
CA GLU A 84 -0.86 22.14 -4.44
C GLU A 84 -0.47 21.54 -3.09
N ILE A 85 -0.59 20.23 -2.95
CA ILE A 85 -0.18 19.50 -1.74
C ILE A 85 1.35 19.60 -1.54
N LEU A 86 2.11 19.43 -2.62
CA LEU A 86 3.57 19.52 -2.59
C LEU A 86 4.03 20.97 -2.30
N GLU A 87 3.43 21.95 -2.96
CA GLU A 87 3.71 23.38 -2.74
C GLU A 87 3.36 23.85 -1.33
N ALA A 88 2.40 23.18 -0.66
CA ALA A 88 2.08 23.44 0.74
C ALA A 88 3.16 22.95 1.73
N GLY A 89 4.20 22.26 1.24
CA GLY A 89 5.31 21.76 2.04
C GLY A 89 5.04 20.41 2.73
N VAL A 90 4.17 19.58 2.12
CA VAL A 90 3.98 18.20 2.57
C VAL A 90 5.20 17.37 2.21
N TYR A 91 5.81 16.76 3.22
CA TYR A 91 7.03 15.96 3.10
C TYR A 91 6.73 14.52 2.69
N SER A 92 5.65 13.93 3.21
CA SER A 92 5.32 12.51 3.01
C SER A 92 3.89 12.33 2.53
N LEU A 93 3.73 11.55 1.45
CA LEU A 93 2.45 11.20 0.84
C LEU A 93 2.02 9.81 1.30
N LYS A 94 0.92 9.72 2.05
CA LYS A 94 0.44 8.46 2.62
C LYS A 94 -0.69 7.86 1.82
N ILE A 95 -0.55 6.58 1.48
CA ILE A 95 -1.57 5.79 0.79
C ILE A 95 -2.21 4.84 1.79
N GLU A 96 -3.56 4.87 1.90
CA GLU A 96 -4.29 3.89 2.71
C GLU A 96 -4.47 2.60 1.93
N GLY A 97 -3.78 1.56 2.39
CA GLY A 97 -3.79 0.25 1.73
C GLY A 97 -3.80 -0.94 2.68
N ARG A 98 -3.99 -0.71 3.99
CA ARG A 98 -3.84 -1.76 5.02
C ARG A 98 -4.70 -3.00 4.77
N MET A 99 -5.92 -2.82 4.27
CA MET A 99 -6.87 -3.90 3.99
C MET A 99 -6.90 -4.28 2.50
N LYS A 100 -5.91 -3.87 1.74
CA LYS A 100 -5.83 -4.06 0.30
C LYS A 100 -4.80 -5.12 -0.06
N SER A 101 -4.85 -5.58 -1.32
CA SER A 101 -3.88 -6.54 -1.86
C SER A 101 -2.53 -5.87 -2.17
N PRO A 102 -1.42 -6.64 -2.24
CA PRO A 102 -0.14 -6.13 -2.75
C PRO A 102 -0.27 -5.49 -4.13
N ARG A 103 -1.09 -6.05 -5.01
CA ARG A 103 -1.40 -5.53 -6.36
C ARG A 103 -1.99 -4.12 -6.31
N TYR A 104 -2.93 -3.86 -5.41
CA TYR A 104 -3.47 -2.52 -5.19
C TYR A 104 -2.35 -1.55 -4.80
N THR A 105 -1.53 -1.91 -3.82
CA THR A 105 -0.44 -1.07 -3.35
C THR A 105 0.54 -0.78 -4.48
N ALA A 106 0.95 -1.78 -5.23
CA ALA A 106 1.86 -1.63 -6.37
C ALA A 106 1.29 -0.68 -7.43
N GLY A 107 0.03 -0.87 -7.82
CA GLY A 107 -0.62 -0.04 -8.84
C GLY A 107 -0.79 1.41 -8.41
N VAL A 108 -1.24 1.65 -7.18
CA VAL A 108 -1.41 3.01 -6.66
C VAL A 108 -0.06 3.72 -6.53
N VAL A 109 0.94 3.08 -5.92
CA VAL A 109 2.28 3.66 -5.76
C VAL A 109 2.92 3.97 -7.12
N ARG A 110 2.78 3.07 -8.10
CA ARG A 110 3.28 3.28 -9.48
C ARG A 110 2.72 4.57 -10.09
N ILE A 111 1.40 4.76 -9.98
CA ILE A 111 0.75 5.95 -10.55
C ILE A 111 1.17 7.22 -9.80
N TYR A 112 1.14 7.23 -8.46
CA TYR A 112 1.58 8.41 -7.70
C TYR A 112 3.06 8.73 -7.95
N ARG A 113 3.94 7.73 -8.09
CA ARG A 113 5.35 7.95 -8.45
C ARG A 113 5.49 8.60 -9.82
N LYS A 114 4.74 8.12 -10.84
CA LYS A 114 4.69 8.74 -12.18
C LYS A 114 4.37 10.23 -12.09
N TYR A 115 3.39 10.61 -11.29
CA TYR A 115 2.95 12.01 -11.19
C TYR A 115 3.86 12.88 -10.32
N LEU A 116 4.54 12.29 -9.34
CA LEU A 116 5.63 12.98 -8.64
C LEU A 116 6.79 13.29 -9.58
N ASP A 117 7.25 12.31 -10.35
CA ASP A 117 8.33 12.48 -11.31
C ASP A 117 7.97 13.52 -12.40
N LEU A 118 6.68 13.52 -12.83
CA LEU A 118 6.18 14.52 -13.77
C LEU A 118 6.25 15.93 -13.17
N TYR A 119 5.79 16.10 -11.94
CA TYR A 119 5.85 17.39 -11.24
C TYR A 119 7.30 17.83 -10.99
N GLU A 120 8.18 16.94 -10.54
CA GLU A 120 9.60 17.24 -10.33
C GLU A 120 10.30 17.68 -11.62
N THR A 121 9.89 17.13 -12.76
CA THR A 121 10.50 17.43 -14.07
C THR A 121 9.97 18.71 -14.70
N TYR A 122 8.67 18.93 -14.66
CA TYR A 122 8.00 19.97 -15.46
C TYR A 122 7.28 21.03 -14.61
N GLY A 123 7.29 20.89 -13.30
CA GLY A 123 6.57 21.77 -12.40
C GLY A 123 5.05 21.70 -12.57
N LYS A 124 4.34 22.66 -11.96
CA LYS A 124 2.88 22.75 -11.98
C LYS A 124 2.33 23.01 -13.39
N ASP A 125 3.01 23.84 -14.16
CA ASP A 125 2.54 24.23 -15.50
C ASP A 125 2.55 23.07 -16.51
N GLY A 126 3.45 22.09 -16.31
CA GLY A 126 3.50 20.88 -17.11
C GLY A 126 2.76 19.68 -16.51
N TYR A 127 2.07 19.88 -15.39
CA TYR A 127 1.37 18.82 -14.71
C TYR A 127 -0.01 18.56 -15.30
N TYR A 128 -0.23 17.35 -15.78
CA TYR A 128 -1.52 16.91 -16.33
C TYR A 128 -1.79 15.47 -15.92
N VAL A 129 -2.99 15.18 -15.44
CA VAL A 129 -3.41 13.83 -15.07
C VAL A 129 -4.16 13.17 -16.22
N ASP A 130 -3.60 12.05 -16.70
CA ASP A 130 -4.22 11.24 -17.74
C ASP A 130 -5.49 10.56 -17.18
N PRO A 131 -6.65 10.70 -17.85
CA PRO A 131 -7.88 10.01 -17.46
C PRO A 131 -7.75 8.48 -17.39
N GLU A 132 -6.90 7.86 -18.22
CA GLU A 132 -6.69 6.41 -18.18
C GLU A 132 -5.99 5.97 -16.88
N ASP A 133 -5.05 6.75 -16.34
CA ASP A 133 -4.44 6.46 -15.04
C ASP A 133 -5.46 6.50 -13.90
N LYS A 134 -6.41 7.45 -13.95
CA LYS A 134 -7.53 7.48 -13.00
C LYS A 134 -8.43 6.27 -13.14
N LYS A 135 -8.68 5.83 -14.37
CA LYS A 135 -9.45 4.63 -14.63
C LYS A 135 -8.72 3.38 -14.13
N GLU A 136 -7.40 3.27 -14.32
CA GLU A 136 -6.61 2.18 -13.72
C GLU A 136 -6.74 2.15 -12.18
N LEU A 137 -6.70 3.31 -11.52
CA LEU A 137 -6.92 3.38 -10.07
C LEU A 137 -8.31 2.88 -9.65
N LEU A 138 -9.35 3.18 -10.42
CA LEU A 138 -10.70 2.64 -10.20
C LEU A 138 -10.77 1.14 -10.49
N ASP A 139 -10.05 0.64 -11.50
CA ASP A 139 -9.98 -0.78 -11.81
C ASP A 139 -9.27 -1.58 -10.70
N LEU A 140 -8.36 -0.94 -9.96
CA LEU A 140 -7.74 -1.55 -8.78
C LEU A 140 -8.71 -1.64 -7.59
N PHE A 141 -9.51 -0.61 -7.39
CA PHE A 141 -10.54 -0.59 -6.36
C PHE A 141 -11.48 0.61 -6.50
N ASP A 142 -12.80 0.36 -6.50
CA ASP A 142 -13.83 1.39 -6.66
C ASP A 142 -14.91 1.30 -5.56
N ARG A 143 -15.23 2.44 -4.94
CA ARG A 143 -16.33 2.62 -3.99
C ARG A 143 -17.31 3.70 -4.45
N GLY A 144 -17.63 3.73 -5.73
CA GLY A 144 -18.51 4.74 -6.31
C GLY A 144 -17.77 5.99 -6.76
N GLY A 145 -16.53 5.83 -7.23
CA GLY A 145 -15.66 6.89 -7.71
C GLY A 145 -14.74 7.48 -6.65
N PHE A 146 -14.08 8.57 -7.01
CA PHE A 146 -13.13 9.29 -6.17
C PHE A 146 -13.69 10.60 -5.63
N THR A 147 -13.03 11.11 -4.59
CA THR A 147 -13.22 12.44 -4.03
C THR A 147 -11.87 13.02 -3.64
N SER A 148 -11.70 14.34 -3.81
CA SER A 148 -10.60 15.10 -3.19
C SER A 148 -10.91 15.53 -1.77
N GLY A 149 -12.04 15.12 -1.22
CA GLY A 149 -12.64 15.39 0.11
C GLY A 149 -11.78 16.24 1.02
N TYR A 150 -12.07 16.70 2.10
CA TYR A 150 -11.30 17.49 3.11
C TYR A 150 -10.18 18.43 2.63
N TYR A 151 -9.64 18.30 1.42
CA TYR A 151 -8.63 19.21 0.84
C TYR A 151 -9.25 20.48 0.27
N GLU A 152 -10.28 20.33 -0.54
CA GLU A 152 -10.95 21.46 -1.22
C GLU A 152 -12.24 21.87 -0.52
N LYS A 153 -12.84 20.96 0.25
CA LYS A 153 -14.09 21.16 0.98
C LYS A 153 -13.99 20.54 2.38
N HIS A 154 -14.70 21.15 3.32
CA HIS A 154 -14.78 20.59 4.67
C HIS A 154 -15.46 19.23 4.67
N ASN A 155 -16.64 19.11 4.07
CA ASN A 155 -17.35 17.87 3.78
C ASN A 155 -18.48 18.14 2.77
N GLY A 156 -19.11 17.08 2.25
CA GLY A 156 -20.23 17.25 1.31
C GLY A 156 -20.84 15.92 0.88
N LYS A 157 -22.01 16.02 0.25
CA LYS A 157 -22.76 14.86 -0.29
C LYS A 157 -22.00 14.14 -1.40
N ASP A 158 -21.16 14.84 -2.11
CA ASP A 158 -20.28 14.33 -3.18
C ASP A 158 -19.20 13.36 -2.65
N MET A 159 -18.90 13.40 -1.37
CA MET A 159 -17.99 12.44 -0.71
C MET A 159 -18.64 11.09 -0.45
N VAL A 160 -19.96 10.96 -0.53
CA VAL A 160 -20.69 9.73 -0.15
C VAL A 160 -21.13 8.96 -1.41
N ALA A 161 -20.91 7.65 -1.41
CA ALA A 161 -21.33 6.75 -2.48
C ALA A 161 -22.78 6.27 -2.29
N LEU A 162 -23.74 7.20 -2.29
CA LEU A 162 -25.14 6.99 -1.87
C LEU A 162 -25.83 5.80 -2.55
N LYS A 163 -25.60 5.60 -3.85
CA LYS A 163 -26.34 4.66 -4.69
C LYS A 163 -25.63 3.36 -4.93
N GLU A 164 -24.32 3.37 -4.83
CA GLU A 164 -23.49 2.29 -5.30
C GLU A 164 -23.00 1.45 -4.14
N LYS A 165 -23.15 0.14 -4.30
CA LYS A 165 -22.49 -0.82 -3.43
C LYS A 165 -20.99 -0.74 -3.70
N PRO A 166 -20.14 -0.76 -2.66
CA PRO A 166 -18.71 -0.93 -2.86
C PRO A 166 -18.50 -2.28 -3.55
N GLU A 167 -18.14 -2.26 -4.80
CA GLU A 167 -17.92 -3.46 -5.59
C GLU A 167 -16.47 -3.51 -6.06
N PHE A 168 -15.96 -4.74 -6.15
CA PHE A 168 -14.83 -4.97 -7.04
C PHE A 168 -15.38 -4.88 -8.46
N ARG A 169 -14.85 -3.97 -9.27
CA ARG A 169 -15.09 -4.02 -10.71
C ARG A 169 -14.57 -5.36 -11.23
N GLU A 170 -15.23 -5.92 -12.26
CA GLU A 170 -14.63 -7.00 -13.02
C GLU A 170 -13.24 -6.56 -13.45
N GLY A 171 -12.23 -7.29 -13.00
CA GLY A 171 -10.87 -6.81 -13.00
C GLY A 171 -10.34 -6.58 -14.41
N ASN A 172 -9.61 -5.52 -14.58
CA ASN A 172 -8.73 -5.32 -15.71
C ASN A 172 -7.59 -6.36 -15.63
N GLN A 173 -7.84 -7.57 -16.19
CA GLN A 173 -6.92 -8.69 -16.08
C GLN A 173 -5.53 -8.36 -16.64
N LYS A 174 -5.48 -7.58 -17.73
CA LYS A 174 -4.19 -7.13 -18.29
C LYS A 174 -3.38 -6.28 -17.32
N LEU A 175 -4.05 -5.36 -16.62
CA LEU A 175 -3.42 -4.55 -15.57
C LEU A 175 -2.95 -5.44 -14.42
N PHE A 176 -3.75 -6.40 -14.01
CA PHE A 176 -3.42 -7.30 -12.91
C PHE A 176 -2.22 -8.18 -13.22
N ASP A 177 -2.20 -8.79 -14.41
CA ASP A 177 -1.06 -9.60 -14.88
C ASP A 177 0.22 -8.78 -14.97
N PHE A 178 0.11 -7.53 -15.46
CA PHE A 178 1.23 -6.61 -15.51
C PHE A 178 1.76 -6.28 -14.10
N LEU A 179 0.88 -5.98 -13.15
CA LEU A 179 1.29 -5.63 -11.79
C LEU A 179 1.89 -6.82 -11.05
N ASP A 180 1.32 -8.01 -11.22
CA ASP A 180 1.83 -9.23 -10.62
C ASP A 180 3.24 -9.54 -11.15
N ALA A 181 3.42 -9.57 -12.45
CA ALA A 181 4.70 -9.90 -13.06
C ALA A 181 5.82 -8.88 -12.76
N ASN A 182 5.48 -7.59 -12.63
CA ASN A 182 6.49 -6.55 -12.49
C ASN A 182 6.76 -6.12 -11.05
N TYR A 183 5.81 -6.32 -10.12
CA TYR A 183 5.91 -5.79 -8.76
C TYR A 183 5.62 -6.79 -7.66
N VAL A 184 4.67 -7.72 -7.85
CA VAL A 184 4.23 -8.62 -6.77
C VAL A 184 5.06 -9.90 -6.75
N GLU A 185 5.26 -10.52 -7.91
CA GLU A 185 5.97 -11.80 -8.05
C GLU A 185 7.48 -11.60 -8.30
N LYS A 186 7.88 -10.40 -8.67
CA LYS A 186 9.28 -10.08 -8.94
C LYS A 186 10.05 -9.98 -7.64
N GLU A 187 10.73 -11.05 -7.27
CA GLU A 187 11.74 -11.01 -6.21
C GLU A 187 12.88 -10.07 -6.63
N LYS A 188 13.03 -8.95 -5.92
CA LYS A 188 14.26 -8.15 -6.01
C LYS A 188 15.35 -8.90 -5.27
N LYS A 189 16.23 -9.55 -6.03
CA LYS A 189 17.46 -10.15 -5.47
C LYS A 189 18.67 -9.35 -5.92
N GLU A 190 19.54 -9.08 -4.97
CA GLU A 190 20.78 -8.36 -5.21
C GLU A 190 21.95 -9.36 -5.34
N PRO A 191 22.88 -9.14 -6.29
CA PRO A 191 24.03 -10.01 -6.44
C PRO A 191 24.98 -9.85 -5.26
N VAL A 192 25.47 -11.00 -4.76
CA VAL A 192 26.47 -11.06 -3.70
C VAL A 192 27.61 -11.94 -4.16
N VAL A 193 28.84 -11.46 -4.00
CA VAL A 193 30.04 -12.26 -4.25
C VAL A 193 30.45 -12.95 -2.95
N GLY A 194 30.46 -14.28 -2.97
CA GLY A 194 30.84 -15.11 -1.82
C GLY A 194 32.23 -15.74 -1.99
N LYS A 195 33.03 -15.69 -0.93
CA LYS A 195 34.29 -16.46 -0.80
C LYS A 195 34.20 -17.33 0.45
N ALA A 196 34.31 -18.62 0.26
CA ALA A 196 34.34 -19.58 1.36
C ALA A 196 35.69 -20.30 1.45
N VAL A 197 36.18 -20.47 2.66
CA VAL A 197 37.45 -21.16 2.94
C VAL A 197 37.18 -22.26 3.95
N PHE A 198 37.59 -23.50 3.60
CA PHE A 198 37.50 -24.65 4.43
C PHE A 198 38.91 -25.29 4.51
N GLU A 199 39.52 -25.27 5.68
CA GLU A 199 40.84 -25.84 5.93
C GLU A 199 40.77 -26.69 7.18
N GLU A 200 41.26 -27.92 7.10
CA GLU A 200 41.24 -28.85 8.24
C GLU A 200 41.92 -28.26 9.47
N GLY A 201 41.30 -28.42 10.63
CA GLY A 201 41.76 -27.89 11.90
C GLY A 201 41.55 -26.37 12.09
N LYS A 202 41.01 -25.67 11.10
CA LYS A 202 40.67 -24.22 11.18
C LYS A 202 39.16 -24.01 11.09
N PRO A 203 38.65 -22.90 11.62
CA PRO A 203 37.25 -22.53 11.42
C PRO A 203 36.92 -22.38 9.94
N ALA A 204 35.74 -22.85 9.52
CA ALA A 204 35.19 -22.51 8.21
C ALA A 204 34.92 -21.01 8.15
N VAL A 205 35.30 -20.35 7.04
CA VAL A 205 35.12 -18.90 6.86
C VAL A 205 34.27 -18.67 5.64
N LEU A 206 33.23 -17.81 5.80
CA LEU A 206 32.43 -17.28 4.71
C LEU A 206 32.56 -15.75 4.70
N GLU A 207 32.95 -15.22 3.59
CA GLU A 207 33.00 -13.77 3.31
C GLU A 207 32.04 -13.43 2.19
N LEU A 208 31.13 -12.48 2.42
CA LEU A 208 30.15 -12.02 1.46
C LEU A 208 30.36 -10.54 1.20
N THR A 209 30.41 -10.17 -0.07
CA THR A 209 30.62 -8.77 -0.50
C THR A 209 29.50 -8.32 -1.41
N GLN A 210 28.90 -7.16 -1.09
CA GLN A 210 27.95 -6.45 -1.92
C GLN A 210 28.37 -4.98 -2.01
N GLY A 211 28.69 -4.51 -3.20
CA GLY A 211 29.21 -3.16 -3.38
C GLY A 211 30.45 -2.90 -2.51
N ASN A 212 30.36 -1.95 -1.61
CA ASN A 212 31.44 -1.57 -0.69
C ASN A 212 31.32 -2.23 0.70
N VAL A 213 30.35 -3.10 0.89
CA VAL A 213 30.13 -3.76 2.17
C VAL A 213 30.62 -5.20 2.10
N THR A 214 31.49 -5.58 3.03
CA THR A 214 31.97 -6.95 3.20
C THR A 214 31.67 -7.43 4.61
N VAL A 215 31.07 -8.60 4.71
CA VAL A 215 30.76 -9.27 5.99
C VAL A 215 31.50 -10.62 6.00
N LYS A 216 32.18 -10.89 7.11
CA LYS A 216 32.88 -12.17 7.35
C LYS A 216 32.25 -12.89 8.53
N VAL A 217 32.01 -14.18 8.35
CA VAL A 217 31.50 -15.07 9.40
C VAL A 217 32.40 -16.28 9.54
N GLU A 218 32.70 -16.68 10.78
CA GLU A 218 33.45 -17.87 11.12
C GLU A 218 32.51 -18.95 11.65
N GLY A 219 32.62 -20.14 11.10
CA GLY A 219 31.84 -21.30 11.49
C GLY A 219 32.61 -22.27 12.40
N GLN A 220 32.19 -23.50 12.40
CA GLN A 220 32.87 -24.57 13.18
C GLN A 220 34.23 -24.94 12.59
N ILE A 221 35.08 -25.55 13.40
CA ILE A 221 36.37 -26.07 12.96
C ILE A 221 36.14 -27.22 11.96
N CYS A 222 36.78 -27.12 10.82
CA CYS A 222 36.74 -28.15 9.79
C CYS A 222 37.44 -29.42 10.27
N GLN A 223 36.73 -30.54 10.19
CA GLN A 223 37.25 -31.88 10.57
C GLN A 223 37.60 -32.68 9.32
N SER A 224 38.53 -33.65 9.49
CA SER A 224 38.80 -34.60 8.43
C SER A 224 37.56 -35.35 8.00
N ALA A 225 37.43 -35.59 6.70
CA ALA A 225 36.30 -36.32 6.15
C ALA A 225 36.32 -37.78 6.61
N GLN A 226 35.21 -38.27 7.19
CA GLN A 226 35.08 -39.64 7.63
C GLN A 226 34.86 -40.63 6.46
N ASN A 227 34.17 -40.21 5.39
CA ASN A 227 33.83 -41.05 4.24
C ASN A 227 34.32 -40.48 2.92
N GLN A 228 33.83 -39.29 2.56
CA GLN A 228 34.19 -38.59 1.32
C GLN A 228 34.50 -37.13 1.62
N PRO A 229 35.58 -36.57 1.05
CA PRO A 229 35.88 -35.16 1.19
C PRO A 229 34.78 -34.28 0.50
N ALA A 230 34.52 -33.12 1.05
CA ALA A 230 33.65 -32.14 0.45
C ALA A 230 34.30 -31.67 -0.88
N THR A 231 33.55 -31.75 -1.96
CA THR A 231 33.99 -31.20 -3.26
C THR A 231 33.53 -29.77 -3.41
N GLU A 232 34.29 -28.96 -4.15
CA GLU A 232 33.95 -27.56 -4.44
C GLU A 232 32.53 -27.44 -5.03
N GLU A 233 32.17 -28.34 -5.93
CA GLU A 233 30.84 -28.38 -6.54
C GLU A 233 29.71 -28.53 -5.52
N LYS A 234 29.86 -29.48 -4.58
CA LYS A 234 28.88 -29.71 -3.52
C LYS A 234 28.75 -28.50 -2.59
N VAL A 235 29.88 -27.88 -2.23
CA VAL A 235 29.90 -26.67 -1.38
C VAL A 235 29.21 -25.50 -2.11
N ARG A 236 29.59 -25.22 -3.34
CA ARG A 236 28.97 -24.19 -4.16
C ARG A 236 27.46 -24.38 -4.29
N LYS A 237 26.99 -25.60 -4.56
CA LYS A 237 25.57 -25.93 -4.64
C LYS A 237 24.81 -25.64 -3.34
N GLN A 238 25.45 -25.78 -2.18
CA GLN A 238 24.81 -25.45 -0.92
C GLN A 238 24.85 -23.95 -0.62
N LEU A 239 25.94 -23.27 -0.85
CA LEU A 239 26.11 -21.85 -0.61
C LEU A 239 25.24 -20.99 -1.55
N ASN A 240 25.00 -21.46 -2.78
CA ASN A 240 24.10 -20.78 -3.73
C ASN A 240 22.61 -20.90 -3.37
N LYS A 241 22.25 -21.64 -2.33
CA LYS A 241 20.88 -21.70 -1.82
C LYS A 241 20.59 -20.52 -0.90
N THR A 242 20.32 -19.39 -1.48
CA THR A 242 20.06 -18.14 -0.76
C THR A 242 18.67 -18.09 -0.10
N GLY A 243 17.78 -19.07 -0.39
CA GLY A 243 16.46 -19.19 0.23
C GLY A 243 15.58 -17.97 0.01
N ALA A 244 14.87 -17.56 1.06
CA ALA A 244 14.00 -16.38 1.06
C ALA A 244 14.77 -15.08 1.38
N THR A 245 16.09 -15.04 1.15
CA THR A 245 16.89 -13.82 1.33
C THR A 245 16.79 -12.92 0.10
N SER A 246 17.09 -11.64 0.27
CA SER A 246 17.14 -10.65 -0.82
C SER A 246 18.41 -10.77 -1.70
N PHE A 247 19.13 -11.88 -1.64
CA PHE A 247 20.42 -12.07 -2.34
C PHE A 247 20.41 -13.29 -3.26
N TYR A 248 21.26 -13.28 -4.30
CA TYR A 248 21.56 -14.40 -5.16
C TYR A 248 23.04 -14.48 -5.48
#